data_71b476ba58a745291a0a1f2eedb45314
#
_entry.id   71b476ba58a745291a0a1f2eedb45314
#
_cell.length_a   1.000
_cell.length_b   1.000
_cell.length_c   1.000
_cell.angle_alpha   90.00
_cell.angle_beta   90.00
_cell.angle_gamma   90.00
#
_symmetry.space_group_name_H-M   'P 1'
#
loop_
_entity.id
_entity.type
_entity.pdbx_description
1 polymer ?
#
loop_
_entity_poly.entity_id
_entity_poly.type
_entity_poly.pdbx_seq_one_letter_code
_entity_poly.pdbx_strand_id
1 'polypeptide(L)'
;MDMSWRYSITLSSFKNLEPVQETLENLKNQGFDTVEVYGEPDLIDVKSISHQLDSFSIDVSGITGMWGLSSSQSGFRNLVTTNNNSLKAAQNYVKKCVTLCHKLGGKTFNICLFSEEPLISDSNHKYLLPEEKRKLISTLIESLRELAKYARDYDIGLLIEPLNRYSTPICTNSEDANYIVKLVDRENVGIMLDTFHMNIEEDSIYDAIVNSNTMLKHVHVSDNNRKMPGFAHIDFNSVIGALKKIKYSKFLTFEPIFESTYYENDLKLGLQYLKNLSKN
;
A
#
# COMPACT_ATOMS: atom_id res chain seq x y z
N MET A 1 -9.03 -18.92 -19.21
CA MET A 1 -8.12 -19.14 -18.07
C MET A 1 -8.79 -18.55 -16.86
N ASP A 2 -9.01 -19.39 -15.86
CA ASP A 2 -9.59 -18.94 -14.59
C ASP A 2 -8.57 -17.98 -13.93
N MET A 3 -8.92 -16.70 -13.85
CA MET A 3 -8.09 -15.70 -13.19
C MET A 3 -8.36 -15.80 -11.69
N SER A 4 -7.61 -16.67 -11.01
CA SER A 4 -7.69 -16.75 -9.55
C SER A 4 -6.80 -15.67 -8.94
N TRP A 5 -7.39 -14.56 -8.49
CA TRP A 5 -6.69 -13.62 -7.64
C TRP A 5 -6.47 -14.20 -6.25
N ARG A 6 -5.38 -13.80 -5.63
CA ARG A 6 -5.15 -14.06 -4.21
C ARG A 6 -5.71 -12.90 -3.39
N TYR A 7 -6.49 -13.22 -2.37
CA TYR A 7 -7.07 -12.24 -1.47
C TYR A 7 -6.23 -12.15 -0.21
N SER A 8 -5.84 -10.93 0.15
CA SER A 8 -5.11 -10.60 1.36
C SER A 8 -5.85 -9.53 2.15
N ILE A 9 -5.45 -9.29 3.38
CA ILE A 9 -5.94 -8.17 4.18
C ILE A 9 -4.79 -7.59 4.99
N THR A 10 -4.75 -6.25 5.11
CA THR A 10 -3.72 -5.63 5.93
C THR A 10 -4.04 -5.72 7.42
N LEU A 11 -3.05 -6.14 8.22
CA LEU A 11 -3.20 -6.19 9.68
C LEU A 11 -3.35 -4.78 10.30
N SER A 12 -3.00 -3.73 9.59
CA SER A 12 -3.23 -2.34 10.03
C SER A 12 -4.72 -2.00 10.16
N SER A 13 -5.61 -2.72 9.46
CA SER A 13 -7.07 -2.59 9.57
C SER A 13 -7.61 -2.90 10.97
N PHE A 14 -6.87 -3.69 11.76
CA PHE A 14 -7.25 -4.14 13.11
C PHE A 14 -6.46 -3.47 14.22
N LYS A 15 -5.80 -2.38 13.91
CA LYS A 15 -4.90 -1.68 14.83
C LYS A 15 -5.58 -1.39 16.17
N ASN A 16 -4.97 -1.87 17.25
CA ASN A 16 -5.41 -1.68 18.64
C ASN A 16 -6.79 -2.27 19.00
N LEU A 17 -7.36 -3.15 18.17
CA LEU A 17 -8.65 -3.76 18.48
C LEU A 17 -8.47 -5.02 19.35
N GLU A 18 -7.52 -5.88 18.99
CA GLU A 18 -7.29 -7.16 19.64
C GLU A 18 -5.85 -7.65 19.42
N PRO A 19 -5.38 -8.67 20.15
CA PRO A 19 -4.09 -9.30 19.88
C PRO A 19 -4.00 -9.87 18.47
N VAL A 20 -2.82 -9.76 17.83
CA VAL A 20 -2.59 -10.26 16.47
C VAL A 20 -2.98 -11.74 16.31
N GLN A 21 -2.75 -12.56 17.34
CA GLN A 21 -3.12 -13.97 17.28
C GLN A 21 -4.63 -14.19 17.12
N GLU A 22 -5.47 -13.44 17.83
CA GLU A 22 -6.93 -13.51 17.72
C GLU A 22 -7.38 -13.01 16.34
N THR A 23 -6.78 -11.92 15.86
CA THR A 23 -7.01 -11.41 14.49
C THR A 23 -6.71 -12.49 13.44
N LEU A 24 -5.56 -13.18 13.53
CA LEU A 24 -5.17 -14.21 12.56
C LEU A 24 -6.13 -15.41 12.60
N GLU A 25 -6.56 -15.83 13.78
CA GLU A 25 -7.57 -16.90 13.93
C GLU A 25 -8.89 -16.52 13.28
N ASN A 26 -9.40 -15.31 13.54
CA ASN A 26 -10.62 -14.78 12.94
C ASN A 26 -10.51 -14.71 11.42
N LEU A 27 -9.39 -14.18 10.89
CA LEU A 27 -9.14 -14.10 9.45
C LEU A 27 -9.15 -15.48 8.80
N LYS A 28 -8.48 -16.46 9.42
CA LYS A 28 -8.47 -17.83 8.90
C LYS A 28 -9.87 -18.43 8.85
N ASN A 29 -10.66 -18.24 9.89
CA ASN A 29 -12.06 -18.70 9.96
C ASN A 29 -12.96 -18.05 8.89
N GLN A 30 -12.66 -16.80 8.47
CA GLN A 30 -13.36 -16.11 7.38
C GLN A 30 -12.84 -16.45 5.99
N GLY A 31 -11.79 -17.27 5.87
CA GLY A 31 -11.26 -17.76 4.60
C GLY A 31 -10.18 -16.87 3.97
N PHE A 32 -9.47 -16.12 4.80
CA PHE A 32 -8.21 -15.49 4.42
C PHE A 32 -7.03 -16.45 4.71
N ASP A 33 -6.16 -16.58 3.74
CA ASP A 33 -4.92 -17.36 3.86
C ASP A 33 -3.66 -16.51 3.67
N THR A 34 -3.85 -15.20 3.53
CA THR A 34 -2.77 -14.26 3.29
C THR A 34 -3.07 -12.93 3.97
N VAL A 35 -2.04 -12.33 4.58
CA VAL A 35 -2.12 -11.00 5.18
C VAL A 35 -1.01 -10.09 4.66
N GLU A 36 -1.20 -8.80 4.85
CA GLU A 36 -0.17 -7.79 4.72
C GLU A 36 0.19 -7.27 6.11
N VAL A 37 1.47 -7.30 6.46
CA VAL A 37 1.92 -6.90 7.79
C VAL A 37 2.28 -5.42 7.79
N TYR A 38 2.03 -4.72 8.89
CA TYR A 38 2.35 -3.30 9.02
C TYR A 38 3.87 -3.06 9.19
N GLY A 39 4.35 -1.94 8.64
CA GLY A 39 5.77 -1.58 8.57
C GLY A 39 6.32 -0.98 9.87
N GLU A 40 6.41 -1.78 10.93
CA GLU A 40 7.01 -1.40 12.22
C GLU A 40 8.20 -2.30 12.56
N PRO A 41 9.30 -2.20 11.79
CA PRO A 41 10.42 -3.16 11.88
C PRO A 41 11.13 -3.14 13.23
N ASP A 42 11.04 -2.06 14.00
CA ASP A 42 11.65 -1.93 15.32
C ASP A 42 10.73 -2.40 16.46
N LEU A 43 9.45 -2.66 16.18
CA LEU A 43 8.45 -3.10 17.17
C LEU A 43 8.04 -4.56 16.98
N ILE A 44 8.19 -5.10 15.76
CA ILE A 44 7.75 -6.46 15.44
C ILE A 44 8.81 -7.46 15.88
N ASP A 45 8.44 -8.35 16.79
CA ASP A 45 9.20 -9.58 17.03
C ASP A 45 8.94 -10.57 15.90
N VAL A 46 9.91 -10.64 14.96
CA VAL A 46 9.82 -11.49 13.77
C VAL A 46 9.60 -12.96 14.12
N LYS A 47 10.21 -13.47 15.19
CA LYS A 47 10.06 -14.89 15.58
C LYS A 47 8.65 -15.16 16.08
N SER A 48 8.13 -14.27 16.92
CA SER A 48 6.78 -14.39 17.46
C SER A 48 5.72 -14.33 16.37
N ILE A 49 5.78 -13.33 15.48
CA ILE A 49 4.79 -13.18 14.42
C ILE A 49 4.88 -14.31 13.38
N SER A 50 6.10 -14.76 13.01
CA SER A 50 6.25 -15.92 12.11
C SER A 50 5.62 -17.16 12.69
N HIS A 51 5.85 -17.45 13.96
CA HIS A 51 5.23 -18.60 14.64
C HIS A 51 3.70 -18.54 14.62
N GLN A 52 3.12 -17.36 14.87
CA GLN A 52 1.67 -17.16 14.81
C GLN A 52 1.13 -17.36 13.38
N LEU A 53 1.77 -16.77 12.36
CA LEU A 53 1.40 -16.95 10.95
C LEU A 53 1.45 -18.41 10.53
N ASP A 54 2.51 -19.13 10.90
CA ASP A 54 2.69 -20.56 10.62
C ASP A 54 1.62 -21.41 11.29
N SER A 55 1.26 -21.09 12.56
CA SER A 55 0.25 -21.82 13.34
C SER A 55 -1.14 -21.81 12.69
N PHE A 56 -1.48 -20.73 11.96
CA PHE A 56 -2.72 -20.60 11.23
C PHE A 56 -2.57 -20.87 9.72
N SER A 57 -1.37 -21.24 9.25
CA SER A 57 -1.08 -21.40 7.81
C SER A 57 -1.51 -20.18 7.01
N ILE A 58 -1.03 -19.00 7.44
CA ILE A 58 -1.28 -17.71 6.79
C ILE A 58 0.03 -17.20 6.19
N ASP A 59 0.03 -16.93 4.89
CA ASP A 59 1.16 -16.33 4.15
C ASP A 59 1.19 -14.80 4.32
N VAL A 60 2.34 -14.20 3.98
CA VAL A 60 2.48 -12.74 3.92
C VAL A 60 2.57 -12.29 2.46
N SER A 61 1.67 -11.40 2.02
CA SER A 61 1.73 -10.79 0.69
C SER A 61 2.81 -9.72 0.59
N GLY A 62 2.94 -8.90 1.63
CA GLY A 62 3.86 -7.77 1.68
C GLY A 62 3.83 -7.05 3.02
N ILE A 63 4.47 -5.89 3.02
CA ILE A 63 4.48 -4.96 4.16
C ILE A 63 3.81 -3.66 3.76
N THR A 64 2.79 -3.23 4.51
CA THR A 64 2.20 -1.89 4.40
C THR A 64 3.04 -0.91 5.20
N GLY A 65 3.71 0.00 4.53
CA GLY A 65 4.69 0.88 5.15
C GLY A 65 4.34 2.36 5.15
N MET A 66 5.29 3.16 5.57
CA MET A 66 5.30 4.62 5.62
C MET A 66 4.34 5.26 6.64
N TRP A 67 3.15 4.67 6.87
CA TRP A 67 2.23 5.09 7.93
C TRP A 67 2.75 4.66 9.30
N GLY A 68 2.89 5.60 10.27
CA GLY A 68 3.28 5.25 11.63
C GLY A 68 2.10 4.70 12.44
N LEU A 69 2.38 3.79 13.38
CA LEU A 69 1.40 3.39 14.40
C LEU A 69 1.04 4.55 15.34
N SER A 70 1.93 5.54 15.47
CA SER A 70 1.69 6.79 16.19
C SER A 70 2.11 7.99 15.34
N SER A 71 1.44 9.13 15.51
CA SER A 71 1.75 10.39 14.83
C SER A 71 3.18 10.89 15.06
N SER A 72 3.82 10.50 16.19
CA SER A 72 5.20 10.87 16.51
C SER A 72 6.26 10.14 15.66
N GLN A 73 5.91 9.03 15.01
CA GLN A 73 6.86 8.23 14.22
C GLN A 73 6.83 8.55 12.72
N SER A 74 5.77 9.18 12.22
CA SER A 74 5.61 9.49 10.80
C SER A 74 6.64 10.49 10.27
N GLY A 75 7.12 11.42 11.10
CA GLY A 75 8.10 12.46 10.70
C GLY A 75 9.45 11.93 10.20
N PHE A 76 9.81 10.67 10.51
CA PHE A 76 11.08 10.07 10.09
C PHE A 76 10.97 9.19 8.83
N ARG A 77 9.82 9.21 8.15
CA ARG A 77 9.54 8.32 7.02
C ARG A 77 9.34 9.06 5.69
N ASN A 78 9.63 10.37 5.67
CA ASN A 78 9.43 11.22 4.50
C ASN A 78 10.60 11.10 3.52
N LEU A 79 10.36 10.47 2.37
CA LEU A 79 11.34 10.40 1.28
C LEU A 79 11.38 11.70 0.45
N VAL A 80 10.35 12.53 0.56
CA VAL A 80 10.25 13.81 -0.14
C VAL A 80 10.70 14.93 0.79
N THR A 81 12.00 15.15 0.85
CA THR A 81 12.63 16.17 1.71
C THR A 81 13.91 16.67 1.10
N THR A 82 14.29 17.91 1.41
CA THR A 82 15.61 18.48 1.12
C THR A 82 16.60 18.30 2.27
N ASN A 83 16.13 17.83 3.43
CA ASN A 83 16.95 17.58 4.60
C ASN A 83 17.63 16.20 4.48
N ASN A 84 18.95 16.21 4.34
CA ASN A 84 19.74 14.98 4.19
C ASN A 84 19.62 14.01 5.39
N ASN A 85 19.43 14.49 6.61
CA ASN A 85 19.28 13.63 7.77
C ASN A 85 17.92 12.94 7.78
N SER A 86 16.85 13.67 7.49
CA SER A 86 15.50 13.12 7.34
C SER A 86 15.45 12.11 6.19
N LEU A 87 16.06 12.41 5.04
CA LEU A 87 16.15 11.48 3.91
C LEU A 87 16.85 10.17 4.29
N LYS A 88 18.01 10.25 4.95
CA LYS A 88 18.75 9.08 5.42
C LYS A 88 17.94 8.26 6.42
N ALA A 89 17.21 8.90 7.34
CA ALA A 89 16.34 8.23 8.29
C ALA A 89 15.22 7.46 7.56
N ALA A 90 14.57 8.10 6.59
CA ALA A 90 13.52 7.47 5.77
C ALA A 90 14.06 6.30 4.94
N GLN A 91 15.24 6.46 4.30
CA GLN A 91 15.90 5.37 3.57
C GLN A 91 16.23 4.18 4.48
N ASN A 92 16.74 4.44 5.69
CA ASN A 92 17.03 3.37 6.66
C ASN A 92 15.77 2.65 7.12
N TYR A 93 14.68 3.39 7.33
CA TYR A 93 13.38 2.80 7.64
C TYR A 93 12.92 1.87 6.51
N VAL A 94 12.95 2.32 5.25
CA VAL A 94 12.58 1.47 4.10
C VAL A 94 13.44 0.21 4.03
N LYS A 95 14.77 0.32 4.23
CA LYS A 95 15.66 -0.85 4.26
C LYS A 95 15.31 -1.84 5.36
N LYS A 96 14.96 -1.36 6.56
CA LYS A 96 14.48 -2.23 7.64
C LYS A 96 13.17 -2.93 7.28
N CYS A 97 12.22 -2.22 6.67
CA CYS A 97 10.96 -2.82 6.20
C CYS A 97 11.17 -3.86 5.08
N VAL A 98 12.08 -3.62 4.14
CA VAL A 98 12.48 -4.59 3.12
C VAL A 98 13.04 -5.86 3.77
N THR A 99 13.91 -5.71 4.77
CA THR A 99 14.47 -6.84 5.52
C THR A 99 13.40 -7.59 6.31
N LEU A 100 12.45 -6.87 6.94
CA LEU A 100 11.30 -7.45 7.62
C LEU A 100 10.42 -8.24 6.64
N CYS A 101 10.08 -7.64 5.49
CA CYS A 101 9.30 -8.27 4.44
C CYS A 101 9.91 -9.60 3.98
N HIS A 102 11.20 -9.59 3.68
CA HIS A 102 11.96 -10.79 3.30
C HIS A 102 11.90 -11.88 4.38
N LYS A 103 12.12 -11.51 5.65
CA LYS A 103 12.09 -12.46 6.78
C LYS A 103 10.73 -13.10 7.01
N LEU A 104 9.65 -12.40 6.69
CA LEU A 104 8.27 -12.89 6.79
C LEU A 104 7.77 -13.57 5.51
N GLY A 105 8.60 -13.71 4.48
CA GLY A 105 8.23 -14.35 3.22
C GLY A 105 7.41 -13.48 2.27
N GLY A 106 7.16 -12.21 2.59
CA GLY A 106 6.47 -11.24 1.75
C GLY A 106 7.28 -10.90 0.50
N LYS A 107 6.63 -10.26 -0.49
CA LYS A 107 7.23 -9.93 -1.79
C LYS A 107 7.18 -8.46 -2.15
N THR A 108 6.42 -7.66 -1.45
CA THR A 108 6.22 -6.25 -1.78
C THR A 108 6.27 -5.36 -0.54
N PHE A 109 6.76 -4.15 -0.74
CA PHE A 109 6.73 -3.08 0.24
C PHE A 109 6.18 -1.82 -0.41
N ASN A 110 5.09 -1.25 0.12
CA ASN A 110 4.53 0.00 -0.42
C ASN A 110 5.27 1.23 0.09
N ILE A 111 5.39 2.20 -0.78
CA ILE A 111 6.02 3.50 -0.51
C ILE A 111 5.00 4.60 -0.78
N CYS A 112 4.56 5.24 0.29
CA CYS A 112 3.79 6.48 0.25
C CYS A 112 4.75 7.68 0.25
N LEU A 113 4.52 8.63 -0.65
CA LEU A 113 5.42 9.77 -0.84
C LEU A 113 4.98 10.95 0.03
N PHE A 114 5.13 10.81 1.35
CA PHE A 114 4.93 11.91 2.28
C PHE A 114 6.03 12.96 2.15
N SER A 115 5.67 14.24 2.36
CA SER A 115 6.58 15.37 2.43
C SER A 115 6.73 15.85 3.87
N GLU A 116 7.93 16.22 4.25
CA GLU A 116 8.23 16.80 5.57
C GLU A 116 7.72 18.24 5.69
N GLU A 117 7.73 18.97 4.58
CA GLU A 117 7.26 20.34 4.54
C GLU A 117 5.90 20.41 3.83
N PRO A 118 4.97 21.25 4.32
CA PRO A 118 3.78 21.55 3.56
C PRO A 118 4.23 22.19 2.25
N LEU A 119 4.04 21.48 1.14
CA LEU A 119 4.31 22.00 -0.21
C LEU A 119 3.33 23.12 -0.58
N ILE A 120 2.37 23.40 0.31
CA ILE A 120 1.44 24.52 0.28
C ILE A 120 1.52 25.19 1.67
N SER A 121 2.05 26.40 1.74
CA SER A 121 2.00 27.20 2.97
C SER A 121 0.60 27.81 3.11
N ASP A 122 -0.11 27.44 4.18
CA ASP A 122 -1.48 27.92 4.47
C ASP A 122 -1.63 29.44 4.54
N SER A 123 -0.56 30.17 4.83
CA SER A 123 -0.62 31.62 5.05
C SER A 123 -0.44 32.47 3.79
N ASN A 124 0.10 31.93 2.69
CA ASN A 124 0.41 32.75 1.49
C ASN A 124 0.32 32.00 0.15
N HIS A 125 -0.27 30.81 0.09
CA HIS A 125 -0.35 30.01 -1.16
C HIS A 125 1.02 29.90 -1.89
N LYS A 126 2.10 29.74 -1.13
CA LYS A 126 3.41 29.50 -1.72
C LYS A 126 3.46 28.08 -2.30
N TYR A 127 3.14 27.99 -3.58
CA TYR A 127 3.52 26.79 -4.34
C TYR A 127 5.04 26.72 -4.39
N LEU A 128 5.59 25.50 -4.30
CA LEU A 128 6.99 25.28 -4.63
C LEU A 128 7.29 25.87 -6.01
N LEU A 129 8.37 26.62 -6.11
CA LEU A 129 8.85 27.05 -7.41
C LEU A 129 9.12 25.80 -8.28
N PRO A 130 8.92 25.89 -9.61
CA PRO A 130 9.14 24.75 -10.50
C PRO A 130 10.54 24.12 -10.36
N GLU A 131 11.53 24.92 -9.98
CA GLU A 131 12.90 24.49 -9.75
C GLU A 131 13.04 23.68 -8.44
N GLU A 132 12.40 24.12 -7.37
CA GLU A 132 12.35 23.43 -6.10
C GLU A 132 11.64 22.06 -6.25
N LYS A 133 10.51 22.03 -6.94
CA LYS A 133 9.78 20.79 -7.25
C LYS A 133 10.66 19.83 -8.07
N ARG A 134 11.38 20.33 -9.10
CA ARG A 134 12.31 19.51 -9.89
C ARG A 134 13.43 18.93 -9.04
N LYS A 135 14.01 19.71 -8.13
CA LYS A 135 15.06 19.26 -7.24
C LYS A 135 14.56 18.16 -6.29
N LEU A 136 13.38 18.35 -5.69
CA LEU A 136 12.77 17.33 -4.82
C LEU A 136 12.52 16.02 -5.59
N ILE A 137 11.95 16.09 -6.78
CA ILE A 137 11.70 14.92 -7.62
C ILE A 137 13.02 14.24 -8.00
N SER A 138 14.05 14.99 -8.39
CA SER A 138 15.37 14.42 -8.72
C SER A 138 15.95 13.65 -7.53
N THR A 139 15.96 14.25 -6.34
CA THR A 139 16.45 13.62 -5.10
C THR A 139 15.65 12.38 -4.74
N LEU A 140 14.32 12.43 -4.89
CA LEU A 140 13.43 11.29 -4.69
C LEU A 140 13.77 10.13 -5.64
N ILE A 141 13.93 10.41 -6.94
CA ILE A 141 14.25 9.39 -7.94
C ILE A 141 15.58 8.71 -7.66
N GLU A 142 16.60 9.47 -7.30
CA GLU A 142 17.91 8.91 -6.89
C GLU A 142 17.76 8.01 -5.65
N SER A 143 17.04 8.48 -4.65
CA SER A 143 16.75 7.71 -3.44
C SER A 143 16.01 6.41 -3.74
N LEU A 144 14.98 6.45 -4.58
CA LEU A 144 14.21 5.26 -4.99
C LEU A 144 15.08 4.27 -5.78
N ARG A 145 16.00 4.74 -6.61
CA ARG A 145 16.96 3.86 -7.32
C ARG A 145 17.89 3.12 -6.39
N GLU A 146 18.41 3.79 -5.35
CA GLU A 146 19.25 3.16 -4.33
C GLU A 146 18.45 2.13 -3.51
N LEU A 147 17.24 2.49 -3.10
CA LEU A 147 16.35 1.60 -2.37
C LEU A 147 15.93 0.39 -3.22
N ALA A 148 15.65 0.59 -4.50
CA ALA A 148 15.33 -0.49 -5.42
C ALA A 148 16.49 -1.48 -5.59
N LYS A 149 17.73 -0.98 -5.66
CA LYS A 149 18.92 -1.84 -5.69
C LYS A 149 19.00 -2.69 -4.41
N TYR A 150 18.82 -2.08 -3.24
CA TYR A 150 18.82 -2.80 -1.98
C TYR A 150 17.69 -3.84 -1.91
N ALA A 151 16.47 -3.47 -2.28
CA ALA A 151 15.31 -4.35 -2.23
C ALA A 151 15.43 -5.55 -3.19
N ARG A 152 16.08 -5.37 -4.34
CA ARG A 152 16.35 -6.45 -5.29
C ARG A 152 17.20 -7.56 -4.68
N ASP A 153 18.19 -7.22 -3.85
CA ASP A 153 19.05 -8.21 -3.20
C ASP A 153 18.29 -9.09 -2.20
N TYR A 154 17.08 -8.68 -1.79
CA TYR A 154 16.12 -9.41 -0.95
C TYR A 154 14.94 -10.01 -1.73
N ASP A 155 14.90 -9.89 -3.05
CA ASP A 155 13.77 -10.30 -3.90
C ASP A 155 12.45 -9.59 -3.51
N ILE A 156 12.52 -8.29 -3.18
CA ILE A 156 11.38 -7.46 -2.79
C ILE A 156 11.11 -6.39 -3.84
N GLY A 157 9.83 -6.27 -4.23
CA GLY A 157 9.33 -5.18 -5.06
C GLY A 157 8.98 -3.96 -4.22
N LEU A 158 9.42 -2.78 -4.66
CA LEU A 158 8.99 -1.50 -4.10
C LEU A 158 7.82 -0.96 -4.90
N LEU A 159 6.74 -0.59 -4.22
CA LEU A 159 5.52 -0.17 -4.87
C LEU A 159 5.20 1.29 -4.49
N ILE A 160 5.15 2.16 -5.49
CA ILE A 160 4.73 3.55 -5.30
C ILE A 160 3.21 3.57 -5.22
N GLU A 161 2.71 4.06 -4.09
CA GLU A 161 1.29 4.24 -3.86
C GLU A 161 0.92 5.73 -3.99
N PRO A 162 0.11 6.11 -4.98
CA PRO A 162 -0.50 7.42 -5.01
C PRO A 162 -1.58 7.50 -3.91
N LEU A 163 -1.49 8.54 -3.10
CA LEU A 163 -2.47 8.83 -2.06
C LEU A 163 -3.42 9.95 -2.53
N ASN A 164 -4.41 10.29 -1.71
CA ASN A 164 -5.23 11.45 -2.01
C ASN A 164 -4.54 12.77 -1.65
N ARG A 165 -5.08 13.89 -2.18
CA ARG A 165 -4.57 15.27 -1.99
C ARG A 165 -4.49 15.74 -0.54
N TYR A 166 -5.18 15.08 0.37
CA TYR A 166 -5.14 15.41 1.80
C TYR A 166 -3.96 14.74 2.50
N SER A 167 -3.34 13.75 1.89
CA SER A 167 -2.25 12.95 2.46
C SER A 167 -0.89 13.25 1.84
N THR A 168 -0.84 13.61 0.55
CA THR A 168 0.41 13.94 -0.15
C THR A 168 0.19 15.03 -1.20
N PRO A 169 1.18 15.89 -1.43
CA PRO A 169 1.10 16.90 -2.48
C PRO A 169 1.81 16.48 -3.78
N ILE A 170 2.47 15.34 -3.85
CA ILE A 170 3.38 15.00 -4.96
C ILE A 170 2.86 13.87 -5.84
N CYS A 171 2.24 12.85 -5.27
CA CYS A 171 1.81 11.66 -6.00
C CYS A 171 0.38 11.34 -5.58
N THR A 172 -0.59 11.96 -6.26
CA THR A 172 -1.99 11.88 -5.86
C THR A 172 -2.83 10.95 -6.72
N ASN A 173 -2.37 10.63 -7.92
CA ASN A 173 -3.10 9.80 -8.87
C ASN A 173 -2.17 8.79 -9.58
N SER A 174 -2.78 7.91 -10.34
CA SER A 174 -2.07 6.87 -11.09
C SER A 174 -1.10 7.42 -12.14
N GLU A 175 -1.38 8.58 -12.72
CA GLU A 175 -0.50 9.22 -13.71
C GLU A 175 0.81 9.68 -13.06
N ASP A 176 0.74 10.32 -11.89
CA ASP A 176 1.91 10.70 -11.10
C ASP A 176 2.75 9.49 -10.73
N ALA A 177 2.13 8.40 -10.25
CA ALA A 177 2.84 7.17 -9.88
C ALA A 177 3.49 6.51 -11.11
N ASN A 178 2.78 6.43 -12.23
CA ASN A 178 3.30 5.94 -13.51
C ASN A 178 4.52 6.76 -13.97
N TYR A 179 4.46 8.08 -13.83
CA TYR A 179 5.57 8.96 -14.18
C TYR A 179 6.81 8.71 -13.30
N ILE A 180 6.61 8.62 -11.99
CA ILE A 180 7.70 8.35 -11.03
C ILE A 180 8.34 6.99 -11.31
N VAL A 181 7.55 5.93 -11.49
CA VAL A 181 8.05 4.58 -11.78
C VAL A 181 8.86 4.54 -13.08
N LYS A 182 8.39 5.23 -14.13
CA LYS A 182 9.15 5.38 -15.39
C LYS A 182 10.48 6.10 -15.20
N LEU A 183 10.51 7.14 -14.38
CA LEU A 183 11.77 7.86 -14.08
C LEU A 183 12.73 7.03 -13.24
N VAL A 184 12.24 6.22 -12.30
CA VAL A 184 13.08 5.32 -11.49
C VAL A 184 13.74 4.28 -12.37
N ASP A 185 13.01 3.72 -13.34
CA ASP A 185 13.50 2.76 -14.33
C ASP A 185 14.21 1.56 -13.69
N ARG A 186 13.47 0.80 -12.85
CA ARG A 186 13.92 -0.44 -12.20
C ARG A 186 12.81 -1.48 -12.25
N GLU A 187 13.13 -2.71 -12.64
CA GLU A 187 12.17 -3.80 -12.83
C GLU A 187 11.41 -4.18 -11.54
N ASN A 188 12.09 -4.04 -10.38
CA ASN A 188 11.49 -4.30 -9.08
C ASN A 188 10.78 -3.10 -8.47
N VAL A 189 10.54 -2.04 -9.24
CA VAL A 189 9.68 -0.91 -8.85
C VAL A 189 8.41 -0.93 -9.66
N GLY A 190 7.28 -0.79 -9.00
CA GLY A 190 5.96 -0.80 -9.61
C GLY A 190 5.00 0.14 -8.90
N ILE A 191 3.72 -0.02 -9.21
CA ILE A 191 2.64 0.79 -8.64
C ILE A 191 1.76 -0.09 -7.79
N MET A 192 1.27 0.46 -6.70
CA MET A 192 0.12 0.00 -5.96
C MET A 192 -1.01 1.03 -6.11
N LEU A 193 -2.24 0.57 -6.30
CA LEU A 193 -3.42 1.43 -6.35
C LEU A 193 -4.38 1.04 -5.23
N ASP A 194 -4.94 2.03 -4.56
CA ASP A 194 -5.97 1.86 -3.53
C ASP A 194 -7.29 2.50 -3.98
N THR A 195 -8.34 1.72 -4.03
CA THR A 195 -9.66 2.18 -4.50
C THR A 195 -10.22 3.35 -3.71
N PHE A 196 -9.90 3.48 -2.42
CA PHE A 196 -10.28 4.63 -1.62
C PHE A 196 -9.61 5.92 -2.09
N HIS A 197 -8.29 5.89 -2.31
CA HIS A 197 -7.56 7.07 -2.81
C HIS A 197 -7.98 7.41 -4.24
N MET A 198 -8.15 6.40 -5.10
CA MET A 198 -8.62 6.57 -6.48
C MET A 198 -10.00 7.20 -6.56
N ASN A 199 -10.91 6.87 -5.65
CA ASN A 199 -12.26 7.47 -5.62
C ASN A 199 -12.25 8.99 -5.37
N ILE A 200 -11.17 9.52 -4.78
CA ILE A 200 -11.02 10.96 -4.51
C ILE A 200 -10.31 11.67 -5.68
N GLU A 201 -9.36 11.01 -6.33
CA GLU A 201 -8.39 11.68 -7.21
C GLU A 201 -8.56 11.32 -8.70
N GLU A 202 -9.10 10.14 -9.03
CA GLU A 202 -9.19 9.70 -10.41
C GLU A 202 -10.53 10.09 -11.05
N ASP A 203 -10.50 10.60 -12.27
CA ASP A 203 -11.71 10.83 -13.05
C ASP A 203 -12.42 9.51 -13.41
N SER A 204 -11.65 8.44 -13.56
CA SER A 204 -12.11 7.09 -13.88
C SER A 204 -11.19 6.05 -13.25
N ILE A 205 -11.68 5.32 -12.26
CA ILE A 205 -10.94 4.21 -11.64
C ILE A 205 -10.60 3.13 -12.68
N TYR A 206 -11.53 2.85 -13.61
CA TYR A 206 -11.31 1.89 -14.69
C TYR A 206 -10.10 2.28 -15.55
N ASP A 207 -10.06 3.51 -16.05
CA ASP A 207 -9.00 3.96 -16.93
C ASP A 207 -7.65 4.07 -16.20
N ALA A 208 -7.65 4.50 -14.95
CA ALA A 208 -6.46 4.54 -14.11
C ALA A 208 -5.81 3.16 -13.95
N ILE A 209 -6.61 2.11 -13.69
CA ILE A 209 -6.14 0.72 -13.63
C ILE A 209 -5.62 0.27 -14.99
N VAL A 210 -6.39 0.50 -16.06
CA VAL A 210 -6.01 0.06 -17.43
C VAL A 210 -4.72 0.74 -17.89
N ASN A 211 -4.57 2.03 -17.64
CA ASN A 211 -3.38 2.79 -18.03
C ASN A 211 -2.13 2.42 -17.21
N SER A 212 -2.31 1.94 -15.97
CA SER A 212 -1.21 1.45 -15.14
C SER A 212 -0.69 0.08 -15.59
N ASN A 213 -1.54 -0.75 -16.17
CA ASN A 213 -1.22 -2.01 -16.88
C ASN A 213 -0.09 -2.83 -16.18
N THR A 214 1.01 -3.08 -16.89
CA THR A 214 2.11 -3.93 -16.40
C THR A 214 2.88 -3.35 -15.21
N MET A 215 2.76 -2.04 -14.96
CA MET A 215 3.35 -1.40 -13.78
C MET A 215 2.56 -1.64 -12.51
N LEU A 216 1.26 -2.00 -12.61
CA LEU A 216 0.43 -2.33 -11.46
C LEU A 216 0.84 -3.68 -10.88
N LYS A 217 1.35 -3.68 -9.65
CA LYS A 217 1.86 -4.87 -8.97
C LYS A 217 1.03 -5.29 -7.76
N HIS A 218 0.22 -4.40 -7.21
CA HIS A 218 -0.61 -4.64 -6.03
C HIS A 218 -1.85 -3.74 -6.06
N VAL A 219 -2.94 -4.19 -5.45
CA VAL A 219 -4.16 -3.38 -5.33
C VAL A 219 -4.70 -3.50 -3.92
N HIS A 220 -4.89 -2.35 -3.26
CA HIS A 220 -5.68 -2.23 -2.06
C HIS A 220 -7.14 -1.96 -2.40
N VAL A 221 -8.04 -2.64 -1.70
CA VAL A 221 -9.47 -2.52 -1.89
C VAL A 221 -10.18 -2.19 -0.59
N SER A 222 -10.81 -1.05 -0.55
CA SER A 222 -11.80 -0.64 0.44
C SER A 222 -12.83 0.26 -0.23
N ASP A 223 -14.01 0.36 0.36
CA ASP A 223 -15.01 1.29 -0.16
C ASP A 223 -14.65 2.76 0.17
N ASN A 224 -15.33 3.72 -0.41
CA ASN A 224 -15.02 5.14 -0.25
C ASN A 224 -15.11 5.67 1.19
N ASN A 225 -15.66 4.90 2.10
CA ASN A 225 -15.76 5.19 3.54
C ASN A 225 -14.80 4.36 4.40
N ARG A 226 -13.77 3.74 3.78
CA ARG A 226 -12.83 2.81 4.42
C ARG A 226 -13.49 1.60 5.07
N LYS A 227 -14.69 1.21 4.66
CA LYS A 227 -15.30 -0.08 4.99
C LYS A 227 -14.92 -1.14 3.96
N MET A 228 -15.35 -2.36 4.20
CA MET A 228 -15.19 -3.46 3.24
C MET A 228 -15.87 -3.13 1.91
N PRO A 229 -15.35 -3.61 0.76
CA PRO A 229 -15.98 -3.45 -0.55
C PRO A 229 -17.45 -3.88 -0.56
N GLY A 230 -18.31 -3.05 -1.17
CA GLY A 230 -19.75 -3.25 -1.25
C GLY A 230 -20.57 -2.65 -0.10
N PHE A 231 -19.90 -1.93 0.83
CA PHE A 231 -20.58 -1.26 1.94
C PHE A 231 -20.84 0.23 1.70
N ALA A 232 -20.45 0.75 0.53
CA ALA A 232 -20.75 2.12 0.11
C ALA A 232 -20.93 2.20 -1.42
N HIS A 233 -20.28 3.12 -2.13
CA HIS A 233 -20.67 3.44 -3.51
C HIS A 233 -19.56 3.28 -4.57
N ILE A 234 -18.40 2.74 -4.26
CA ILE A 234 -17.41 2.44 -5.31
C ILE A 234 -17.97 1.33 -6.22
N ASP A 235 -17.93 1.58 -7.53
CA ASP A 235 -18.31 0.57 -8.52
C ASP A 235 -17.23 -0.50 -8.67
N PHE A 236 -17.29 -1.53 -7.84
CA PHE A 236 -16.36 -2.65 -7.91
C PHE A 236 -16.54 -3.52 -9.16
N ASN A 237 -17.66 -3.44 -9.89
CA ASN A 237 -17.78 -4.09 -11.21
C ASN A 237 -16.78 -3.45 -12.18
N SER A 238 -16.69 -2.12 -12.16
CA SER A 238 -15.73 -1.35 -12.96
C SER A 238 -14.27 -1.69 -12.59
N VAL A 239 -13.95 -1.73 -11.27
CA VAL A 239 -12.63 -2.12 -10.77
C VAL A 239 -12.25 -3.52 -11.26
N ILE A 240 -13.12 -4.51 -11.02
CA ILE A 240 -12.88 -5.90 -11.40
C ILE A 240 -12.79 -6.05 -12.93
N GLY A 241 -13.62 -5.33 -13.69
CA GLY A 241 -13.58 -5.28 -15.15
C GLY A 241 -12.25 -4.76 -15.69
N ALA A 242 -11.73 -3.69 -15.08
CA ALA A 242 -10.42 -3.13 -15.44
C ALA A 242 -9.26 -4.10 -15.14
N LEU A 243 -9.28 -4.74 -13.98
CA LEU A 243 -8.27 -5.75 -13.59
C LEU A 243 -8.29 -6.97 -14.53
N LYS A 244 -9.48 -7.43 -14.94
CA LYS A 244 -9.63 -8.48 -15.96
C LYS A 244 -9.05 -8.03 -17.30
N LYS A 245 -9.33 -6.80 -17.71
CA LYS A 245 -8.83 -6.23 -18.98
C LYS A 245 -7.32 -6.26 -19.10
N ILE A 246 -6.61 -5.96 -18.02
CA ILE A 246 -5.12 -5.99 -17.99
C ILE A 246 -4.54 -7.35 -17.61
N LYS A 247 -5.40 -8.36 -17.41
CA LYS A 247 -4.99 -9.71 -16.97
C LYS A 247 -4.20 -9.69 -15.66
N TYR A 248 -4.63 -8.84 -14.73
CA TYR A 248 -4.02 -8.78 -13.41
C TYR A 248 -4.19 -10.13 -12.68
N SER A 249 -3.14 -10.65 -12.08
CA SER A 249 -3.12 -11.98 -11.46
C SER A 249 -2.38 -12.02 -10.12
N LYS A 250 -2.38 -10.87 -9.41
CA LYS A 250 -1.68 -10.72 -8.14
C LYS A 250 -2.67 -10.60 -6.98
N PHE A 251 -2.26 -9.91 -5.91
CA PHE A 251 -3.07 -9.75 -4.72
C PHE A 251 -4.10 -8.64 -4.85
N LEU A 252 -5.30 -8.90 -4.34
CA LEU A 252 -6.27 -7.90 -3.93
C LEU A 252 -6.26 -7.88 -2.40
N THR A 253 -5.68 -6.85 -1.82
CA THR A 253 -5.54 -6.72 -0.37
C THR A 253 -6.61 -5.79 0.17
N PHE A 254 -7.45 -6.30 1.05
CA PHE A 254 -8.44 -5.49 1.73
C PHE A 254 -7.75 -4.54 2.72
N GLU A 255 -8.18 -3.27 2.69
CA GLU A 255 -7.67 -2.23 3.60
C GLU A 255 -8.82 -1.39 4.20
N PRO A 256 -9.80 -2.02 4.85
CA PRO A 256 -10.80 -1.29 5.61
C PRO A 256 -10.19 -0.75 6.91
N ILE A 257 -10.94 0.13 7.59
CA ILE A 257 -10.66 0.53 8.98
C ILE A 257 -11.79 -0.01 9.84
N PHE A 258 -11.45 -0.89 10.78
CA PHE A 258 -12.40 -1.37 11.78
C PHE A 258 -12.28 -0.57 13.07
N GLU A 259 -13.44 -0.19 13.63
CA GLU A 259 -13.54 0.61 14.85
C GLU A 259 -13.94 -0.24 16.07
N SER A 260 -14.27 -1.51 15.85
CA SER A 260 -14.69 -2.44 16.91
C SER A 260 -14.30 -3.88 16.56
N THR A 261 -14.35 -4.76 17.54
CA THR A 261 -14.09 -6.21 17.36
C THR A 261 -15.23 -6.96 16.68
N TYR A 262 -16.36 -6.30 16.35
CA TYR A 262 -17.51 -6.91 15.66
C TYR A 262 -17.39 -6.82 14.14
N TYR A 263 -16.26 -7.18 13.58
CA TYR A 263 -15.95 -7.03 12.15
C TYR A 263 -16.12 -8.32 11.32
N GLU A 264 -16.31 -9.47 11.95
CA GLU A 264 -16.31 -10.77 11.28
C GLU A 264 -17.35 -10.88 10.15
N ASN A 265 -18.56 -10.36 10.40
CA ASN A 265 -19.61 -10.36 9.38
C ASN A 265 -19.26 -9.48 8.19
N ASP A 266 -18.65 -8.34 8.43
CA ASP A 266 -18.22 -7.41 7.38
C ASP A 266 -17.08 -8.03 6.54
N LEU A 267 -16.11 -8.71 7.17
CA LEU A 267 -15.09 -9.49 6.47
C LEU A 267 -15.70 -10.51 5.53
N LYS A 268 -16.62 -11.32 6.05
CA LYS A 268 -17.30 -12.39 5.28
C LYS A 268 -18.04 -11.81 4.08
N LEU A 269 -18.87 -10.79 4.30
CA LEU A 269 -19.69 -10.18 3.26
C LEU A 269 -18.84 -9.50 2.18
N GLY A 270 -17.83 -8.70 2.56
CA GLY A 270 -16.96 -8.03 1.61
C GLY A 270 -16.08 -8.98 0.79
N LEU A 271 -15.56 -10.03 1.42
CA LEU A 271 -14.81 -11.07 0.70
C LEU A 271 -15.71 -11.83 -0.28
N GLN A 272 -16.92 -12.22 0.13
CA GLN A 272 -17.87 -12.87 -0.75
C GLN A 272 -18.31 -11.97 -1.91
N TYR A 273 -18.53 -10.69 -1.66
CA TYR A 273 -18.88 -9.72 -2.67
C TYR A 273 -17.84 -9.68 -3.79
N LEU A 274 -16.56 -9.46 -3.48
CA LEU A 274 -15.50 -9.44 -4.50
C LEU A 274 -15.31 -10.81 -5.17
N LYS A 275 -15.38 -11.92 -4.43
CA LYS A 275 -15.31 -13.27 -5.01
C LYS A 275 -16.43 -13.53 -6.03
N ASN A 276 -17.63 -13.03 -5.78
CA ASN A 276 -18.77 -13.18 -6.70
C ASN A 276 -18.57 -12.34 -7.97
N LEU A 277 -18.10 -11.09 -7.87
CA LEU A 277 -17.76 -10.25 -9.02
C LEU A 277 -16.64 -10.85 -9.88
N SER A 278 -15.71 -11.56 -9.24
CA SER A 278 -14.60 -12.21 -9.93
C SER A 278 -15.02 -13.35 -10.86
N LYS A 279 -16.11 -14.04 -10.52
CA LYS A 279 -16.63 -15.19 -11.27
C LYS A 279 -17.45 -14.82 -12.51
N ASN A 280 -17.99 -13.62 -12.52
CA ASN A 280 -18.78 -13.06 -13.63
C ASN A 280 -17.86 -12.35 -14.64
#